data_d0e2c008fc7097059b7f7d36c42c7036
#
_entry.id   d0e2c008fc7097059b7f7d36c42c7036
#
_cell.length_a   1.000
_cell.length_b   1.000
_cell.length_c   1.000
_cell.angle_alpha   90.00
_cell.angle_beta   90.00
_cell.angle_gamma   90.00
#
_symmetry.space_group_name_H-M   'P 1'
#
loop_
_entity.id
_entity.type
_entity.pdbx_description
1 polymer ?
#
loop_
_entity_poly.entity_id
_entity_poly.type
_entity_poly.pdbx_seq_one_letter_code
_entity_poly.pdbx_strand_id
1 'polypeptide(L)'
;MTTQTRIPPTELTGMFGSIVKLAARRMLGRVPESMGVLAHHPKLMRASMGIGRKIDGLDALDQNLSSLAVMAVAANIGCSWCLDFNYYKAHNEGLDEVKAREVPNWRAASVFTSLERDVMAYAEAMSQTPPAVTDEQSAALLEQLGPAALIELTAKVAFMNMSSRMNIALGIYSEGYADSCDLPALASTGPIANAAPDA
;
A
#
# COMPACT_ATOMS: atom_id res chain seq x y z
N MET A 1 -13.27 12.83 -19.95
CA MET A 1 -12.30 11.91 -19.25
C MET A 1 -13.08 10.64 -18.95
N THR A 2 -12.75 9.55 -19.61
CA THR A 2 -13.32 8.24 -19.31
C THR A 2 -12.74 7.77 -17.97
N THR A 3 -13.60 7.58 -16.98
CA THR A 3 -13.19 7.01 -15.68
C THR A 3 -12.68 5.60 -15.92
N GLN A 4 -11.47 5.29 -15.46
CA GLN A 4 -10.89 3.94 -15.58
C GLN A 4 -11.51 2.95 -14.57
N THR A 5 -12.22 3.45 -13.57
CA THR A 5 -12.82 2.63 -12.52
C THR A 5 -14.05 1.87 -13.01
N ARG A 6 -14.23 0.61 -12.55
CA ARG A 6 -15.38 -0.23 -12.91
C ARG A 6 -16.72 0.29 -12.39
N ILE A 7 -16.69 1.07 -11.32
CA ILE A 7 -17.84 1.78 -10.75
C ILE A 7 -17.53 3.27 -10.89
N PRO A 8 -18.34 4.06 -11.60
CA PRO A 8 -18.12 5.49 -11.72
C PRO A 8 -18.06 6.15 -10.34
N PRO A 9 -17.11 7.05 -10.08
CA PRO A 9 -17.06 7.74 -8.81
C PRO A 9 -18.28 8.63 -8.60
N THR A 10 -18.72 8.75 -7.36
CA THR A 10 -19.80 9.64 -6.96
C THR A 10 -19.30 10.73 -6.02
N GLU A 11 -20.09 11.77 -5.82
CA GLU A 11 -19.72 12.84 -4.89
C GLU A 11 -19.79 12.38 -3.44
N LEU A 12 -18.80 12.80 -2.66
CA LEU A 12 -18.84 12.68 -1.21
C LEU A 12 -19.80 13.73 -0.67
N THR A 13 -20.94 13.31 -0.12
CA THR A 13 -21.99 14.19 0.40
C THR A 13 -22.08 14.18 1.93
N GLY A 14 -22.82 15.14 2.49
CA GLY A 14 -23.04 15.26 3.93
C GLY A 14 -21.80 15.73 4.70
N MET A 15 -21.95 15.87 6.02
CA MET A 15 -20.89 16.38 6.91
C MET A 15 -19.62 15.53 6.86
N PHE A 16 -19.76 14.20 6.89
CA PHE A 16 -18.61 13.29 6.77
C PHE A 16 -17.89 13.45 5.44
N GLY A 17 -18.62 13.50 4.32
CA GLY A 17 -18.05 13.69 3.00
C GLY A 17 -17.30 15.03 2.88
N SER A 18 -17.83 16.10 3.48
CA SER A 18 -17.16 17.40 3.50
C SER A 18 -15.84 17.37 4.29
N ILE A 19 -15.82 16.70 5.44
CA ILE A 19 -14.61 16.53 6.25
C ILE A 19 -13.56 15.72 5.46
N VAL A 20 -13.97 14.61 4.84
CA VAL A 20 -13.07 13.76 4.03
C VAL A 20 -12.51 14.53 2.84
N LYS A 21 -13.34 15.30 2.12
CA LYS A 21 -12.89 16.16 1.00
C LYS A 21 -11.86 17.20 1.46
N LEU A 22 -12.11 17.86 2.59
CA LEU A 22 -11.18 18.84 3.13
C LEU A 22 -9.85 18.22 3.53
N ALA A 23 -9.89 17.09 4.24
CA ALA A 23 -8.68 16.34 4.63
C ALA A 23 -7.90 15.85 3.41
N ALA A 24 -8.57 15.24 2.44
CA ALA A 24 -7.92 14.77 1.21
C ALA A 24 -7.25 15.91 0.44
N ARG A 25 -7.92 17.04 0.26
CA ARG A 25 -7.33 18.22 -0.40
C ARG A 25 -6.13 18.77 0.35
N ARG A 26 -6.16 18.76 1.69
CA ARG A 26 -5.05 19.25 2.51
C ARG A 26 -3.83 18.32 2.46
N MET A 27 -4.05 17.00 2.45
CA MET A 27 -2.99 15.99 2.48
C MET A 27 -2.46 15.63 1.11
N LEU A 28 -3.34 15.58 0.11
CA LEU A 28 -3.05 15.03 -1.23
C LEU A 28 -3.22 16.05 -2.36
N GLY A 29 -3.53 17.30 -2.02
CA GLY A 29 -3.82 18.38 -3.00
C GLY A 29 -5.15 18.22 -3.74
N ARG A 30 -5.76 17.03 -3.73
CA ARG A 30 -7.01 16.70 -4.44
C ARG A 30 -7.81 15.64 -3.69
N VAL A 31 -9.02 15.39 -4.16
CA VAL A 31 -9.83 14.25 -3.68
C VAL A 31 -9.57 13.07 -4.62
N PRO A 32 -9.04 11.95 -4.11
CA PRO A 32 -8.81 10.75 -4.92
C PRO A 32 -10.08 10.22 -5.57
N GLU A 33 -9.98 9.71 -6.81
CA GLU A 33 -11.10 9.06 -7.50
C GLU A 33 -11.57 7.81 -6.74
N SER A 34 -10.65 7.09 -6.12
CA SER A 34 -10.93 5.95 -5.24
C SER A 34 -11.89 6.28 -4.10
N MET A 35 -11.79 7.49 -3.52
CA MET A 35 -12.75 7.94 -2.50
C MET A 35 -14.16 8.13 -3.07
N GLY A 36 -14.28 8.59 -4.32
CA GLY A 36 -15.56 8.69 -5.01
C GLY A 36 -16.20 7.33 -5.28
N VAL A 37 -15.40 6.32 -5.60
CA VAL A 37 -15.89 4.93 -5.75
C VAL A 37 -16.39 4.40 -4.41
N LEU A 38 -15.63 4.55 -3.33
CA LEU A 38 -16.02 4.09 -1.99
C LEU A 38 -17.18 4.88 -1.39
N ALA A 39 -17.44 6.10 -1.88
CA ALA A 39 -18.55 6.93 -1.43
C ALA A 39 -19.93 6.33 -1.72
N HIS A 40 -20.05 5.38 -2.66
CA HIS A 40 -21.27 4.58 -2.86
C HIS A 40 -21.64 3.76 -1.60
N HIS A 41 -20.67 3.47 -0.73
CA HIS A 41 -20.92 2.73 0.51
C HIS A 41 -20.30 3.45 1.72
N PRO A 42 -20.92 4.54 2.23
CA PRO A 42 -20.34 5.40 3.26
C PRO A 42 -20.01 4.67 4.58
N LYS A 43 -20.76 3.63 4.91
CA LYS A 43 -20.48 2.81 6.12
C LYS A 43 -19.17 2.04 5.96
N LEU A 44 -18.96 1.40 4.81
CA LEU A 44 -17.72 0.67 4.51
C LEU A 44 -16.53 1.63 4.45
N MET A 45 -16.69 2.76 3.77
CA MET A 45 -15.66 3.79 3.69
C MET A 45 -15.20 4.25 5.08
N ARG A 46 -16.14 4.56 5.99
CA ARG A 46 -15.79 4.94 7.37
C ARG A 46 -15.07 3.81 8.13
N ALA A 47 -15.53 2.57 7.98
CA ALA A 47 -14.92 1.42 8.64
C ALA A 47 -13.48 1.21 8.13
N SER A 48 -13.26 1.20 6.83
CA SER A 48 -11.93 1.03 6.22
C SER A 48 -10.97 2.14 6.60
N MET A 49 -11.42 3.40 6.54
CA MET A 49 -10.60 4.55 6.99
C MET A 49 -10.30 4.51 8.50
N GLY A 50 -11.26 4.03 9.30
CA GLY A 50 -11.09 3.89 10.75
C GLY A 50 -10.07 2.81 11.12
N ILE A 51 -10.14 1.66 10.46
CA ILE A 51 -9.18 0.56 10.63
C ILE A 51 -7.80 1.01 10.14
N GLY A 52 -7.72 1.56 8.95
CA GLY A 52 -6.46 2.04 8.38
C GLY A 52 -5.74 3.01 9.29
N ARG A 53 -6.45 4.03 9.81
CA ARG A 53 -5.86 4.99 10.76
C ARG A 53 -5.34 4.33 12.04
N LYS A 54 -6.06 3.34 12.57
CA LYS A 54 -5.63 2.63 13.78
C LYS A 54 -4.38 1.79 13.52
N ILE A 55 -4.32 1.11 12.37
CA ILE A 55 -3.17 0.30 11.96
C ILE A 55 -1.96 1.19 11.64
N ASP A 56 -2.17 2.32 10.98
CA ASP A 56 -1.10 3.29 10.70
C ASP A 56 -0.52 3.90 12.00
N GLY A 57 -1.34 4.07 13.04
CA GLY A 57 -0.92 4.62 14.32
C GLY A 57 -0.27 3.62 15.28
N LEU A 58 -0.03 2.37 14.87
CA LEU A 58 0.75 1.41 15.65
C LEU A 58 2.24 1.73 15.51
N ASP A 59 3.03 1.49 16.56
CA ASP A 59 4.41 1.95 16.70
C ASP A 59 5.40 0.90 17.26
N ALA A 60 4.98 -0.35 17.36
CA ALA A 60 5.87 -1.42 17.78
C ALA A 60 6.85 -1.84 16.68
N LEU A 61 6.49 -1.69 15.40
CA LEU A 61 7.33 -1.94 14.26
C LEU A 61 7.98 -0.64 13.77
N ASP A 62 9.27 -0.70 13.45
CA ASP A 62 9.97 0.41 12.81
C ASP A 62 9.22 0.91 11.56
N GLN A 63 9.11 2.23 11.42
CA GLN A 63 8.33 2.87 10.35
C GLN A 63 8.86 2.54 8.95
N ASN A 64 10.18 2.47 8.77
CA ASN A 64 10.79 2.14 7.47
C ASN A 64 10.49 0.69 7.09
N LEU A 65 10.59 -0.24 8.05
CA LEU A 65 10.22 -1.65 7.82
C LEU A 65 8.73 -1.79 7.47
N SER A 66 7.87 -1.04 8.14
CA SER A 66 6.45 -0.96 7.82
C SER A 66 6.21 -0.49 6.39
N SER A 67 6.85 0.61 5.98
CA SER A 67 6.72 1.18 4.64
C SER A 67 7.21 0.23 3.56
N LEU A 68 8.36 -0.43 3.77
CA LEU A 68 8.90 -1.44 2.86
C LEU A 68 7.95 -2.64 2.72
N ALA A 69 7.39 -3.14 3.84
CA ALA A 69 6.46 -4.26 3.82
C ALA A 69 5.18 -3.96 3.01
N VAL A 70 4.53 -2.83 3.26
CA VAL A 70 3.27 -2.48 2.57
C VAL A 70 3.49 -2.18 1.09
N MET A 71 4.64 -1.58 0.73
CA MET A 71 5.01 -1.38 -0.67
C MET A 71 5.30 -2.71 -1.37
N ALA A 72 5.98 -3.66 -0.71
CA ALA A 72 6.24 -5.00 -1.25
C ALA A 72 4.92 -5.75 -1.51
N VAL A 73 3.95 -5.67 -0.59
CA VAL A 73 2.59 -6.22 -0.82
C VAL A 73 1.95 -5.60 -2.06
N ALA A 74 1.97 -4.27 -2.16
CA ALA A 74 1.34 -3.56 -3.27
C ALA A 74 1.97 -3.92 -4.62
N ALA A 75 3.30 -4.02 -4.66
CA ALA A 75 4.07 -4.43 -5.83
C ALA A 75 3.77 -5.90 -6.21
N ASN A 76 3.80 -6.82 -5.25
CA ASN A 76 3.57 -8.25 -5.48
C ASN A 76 2.14 -8.55 -5.96
N ILE A 77 1.13 -7.87 -5.40
CA ILE A 77 -0.28 -8.03 -5.82
C ILE A 77 -0.56 -7.29 -7.13
N GLY A 78 0.24 -6.30 -7.50
CA GLY A 78 0.06 -5.49 -8.70
C GLY A 78 -0.95 -4.34 -8.52
N CYS A 79 -1.14 -3.83 -7.31
CA CYS A 79 -1.99 -2.66 -7.05
C CYS A 79 -1.23 -1.36 -7.35
N SER A 80 -1.37 -0.82 -8.56
CA SER A 80 -0.69 0.40 -8.96
C SER A 80 -1.05 1.60 -8.08
N TRP A 81 -2.32 1.75 -7.69
CA TRP A 81 -2.76 2.80 -6.77
C TRP A 81 -2.09 2.68 -5.40
N CYS A 82 -2.06 1.45 -4.85
CA CYS A 82 -1.48 1.22 -3.53
C CYS A 82 0.02 1.48 -3.54
N LEU A 83 0.71 1.08 -4.60
CA LEU A 83 2.15 1.27 -4.72
C LEU A 83 2.51 2.75 -4.87
N ASP A 84 1.84 3.47 -5.76
CA ASP A 84 2.01 4.91 -5.98
C ASP A 84 1.74 5.71 -4.69
N PHE A 85 0.62 5.45 -4.02
CA PHE A 85 0.26 6.13 -2.78
C PHE A 85 1.23 5.82 -1.64
N ASN A 86 1.66 4.56 -1.47
CA ASN A 86 2.60 4.21 -0.41
C ASN A 86 4.02 4.70 -0.70
N TYR A 87 4.44 4.80 -1.96
CA TYR A 87 5.70 5.43 -2.33
C TYR A 87 5.68 6.93 -1.96
N TYR A 88 4.63 7.65 -2.34
CA TYR A 88 4.43 9.04 -1.93
C TYR A 88 4.43 9.21 -0.40
N LYS A 89 3.72 8.32 0.33
CA LYS A 89 3.66 8.34 1.79
C LYS A 89 5.04 8.09 2.41
N ALA A 90 5.75 7.06 1.95
CA ALA A 90 7.08 6.69 2.43
C ALA A 90 8.09 7.82 2.26
N HIS A 91 8.06 8.54 1.13
CA HIS A 91 8.87 9.73 0.91
C HIS A 91 8.59 10.80 1.97
N ASN A 92 7.31 11.12 2.23
CA ASN A 92 6.95 12.13 3.24
C ASN A 92 7.25 11.70 4.68
N GLU A 93 7.40 10.41 4.94
CA GLU A 93 7.76 9.84 6.24
C GLU A 93 9.28 9.65 6.41
N GLY A 94 10.07 9.99 5.38
CA GLY A 94 11.53 10.02 5.44
C GLY A 94 12.20 8.68 5.14
N LEU A 95 11.52 7.72 4.51
CA LEU A 95 12.17 6.52 3.99
C LEU A 95 13.21 6.93 2.93
N ASP A 96 14.36 6.27 2.96
CA ASP A 96 15.39 6.44 1.92
C ASP A 96 14.80 6.23 0.52
N GLU A 97 14.92 7.24 -0.33
CA GLU A 97 14.29 7.27 -1.65
C GLU A 97 14.86 6.18 -2.58
N VAL A 98 16.16 5.86 -2.46
CA VAL A 98 16.78 4.79 -3.24
C VAL A 98 16.17 3.45 -2.87
N LYS A 99 15.95 3.20 -1.57
CA LYS A 99 15.28 1.99 -1.09
C LYS A 99 13.83 1.95 -1.55
N ALA A 100 13.06 3.02 -1.31
CA ALA A 100 11.65 3.08 -1.69
C ALA A 100 11.46 2.78 -3.18
N ARG A 101 12.29 3.37 -4.05
CA ARG A 101 12.24 3.16 -5.50
C ARG A 101 12.53 1.71 -5.91
N GLU A 102 13.43 1.03 -5.21
CA GLU A 102 13.86 -0.33 -5.54
C GLU A 102 12.95 -1.42 -4.97
N VAL A 103 11.93 -1.09 -4.16
CA VAL A 103 11.02 -2.09 -3.58
C VAL A 103 10.40 -3.02 -4.64
N PRO A 104 9.93 -2.58 -5.81
CA PRO A 104 9.37 -3.50 -6.81
C PRO A 104 10.37 -4.54 -7.33
N ASN A 105 11.67 -4.24 -7.23
CA ASN A 105 12.77 -5.11 -7.65
C ASN A 105 13.70 -5.50 -6.49
N TRP A 106 13.19 -5.52 -5.26
CA TRP A 106 13.97 -5.66 -4.04
C TRP A 106 14.87 -6.90 -3.99
N ARG A 107 14.48 -7.99 -4.67
CA ARG A 107 15.27 -9.23 -4.68
C ARG A 107 16.60 -9.06 -5.39
N ALA A 108 16.65 -8.28 -6.48
CA ALA A 108 17.86 -8.02 -7.26
C ALA A 108 18.64 -6.79 -6.76
N ALA A 109 17.99 -5.86 -6.07
CA ALA A 109 18.62 -4.64 -5.56
C ALA A 109 19.56 -4.96 -4.38
N SER A 110 20.71 -4.26 -4.30
CA SER A 110 21.73 -4.46 -3.23
C SER A 110 21.58 -3.50 -2.05
N VAL A 111 20.58 -2.61 -2.09
CA VAL A 111 20.44 -1.50 -1.12
C VAL A 111 19.80 -1.90 0.22
N PHE A 112 19.22 -3.09 0.30
CA PHE A 112 18.48 -3.56 1.47
C PHE A 112 19.33 -4.39 2.42
N THR A 113 19.13 -4.16 3.71
CA THR A 113 19.68 -5.00 4.77
C THR A 113 19.02 -6.39 4.80
N SER A 114 19.61 -7.34 5.54
CA SER A 114 19.01 -8.67 5.72
C SER A 114 17.62 -8.59 6.31
N LEU A 115 17.43 -7.81 7.39
CA LEU A 115 16.13 -7.66 8.04
C LEU A 115 15.07 -7.04 7.10
N GLU A 116 15.43 -6.02 6.32
CA GLU A 116 14.51 -5.43 5.34
C GLU A 116 14.08 -6.45 4.28
N ARG A 117 15.00 -7.31 3.85
CA ARG A 117 14.71 -8.41 2.91
C ARG A 117 13.79 -9.46 3.53
N ASP A 118 14.03 -9.84 4.79
CA ASP A 118 13.21 -10.82 5.51
C ASP A 118 11.78 -10.29 5.69
N VAL A 119 11.62 -9.00 6.03
CA VAL A 119 10.33 -8.33 6.15
C VAL A 119 9.57 -8.30 4.81
N MET A 120 10.24 -7.95 3.71
CA MET A 120 9.60 -7.95 2.38
C MET A 120 9.29 -9.36 1.89
N ALA A 121 10.15 -10.35 2.17
CA ALA A 121 9.89 -11.74 1.84
C ALA A 121 8.67 -12.30 2.59
N TYR A 122 8.54 -11.97 3.87
CA TYR A 122 7.37 -12.31 4.68
C TYR A 122 6.09 -11.68 4.13
N ALA A 123 6.16 -10.39 3.78
CA ALA A 123 5.03 -9.65 3.19
C ALA A 123 4.56 -10.27 1.87
N GLU A 124 5.48 -10.67 0.99
CA GLU A 124 5.16 -11.39 -0.25
C GLU A 124 4.57 -12.77 0.02
N ALA A 125 5.16 -13.55 0.93
CA ALA A 125 4.67 -14.88 1.29
C ALA A 125 3.24 -14.85 1.83
N MET A 126 2.91 -13.86 2.68
CA MET A 126 1.54 -13.61 3.14
C MET A 126 0.58 -13.19 2.03
N SER A 127 1.08 -12.62 0.94
CA SER A 127 0.26 -12.10 -0.16
C SER A 127 -0.10 -13.15 -1.20
N GLN A 128 0.49 -14.32 -1.12
CA GLN A 128 0.15 -15.46 -1.99
C GLN A 128 -1.22 -16.06 -1.64
N THR A 129 -1.74 -16.89 -2.53
CA THR A 129 -2.98 -17.64 -2.30
C THR A 129 -2.78 -19.10 -2.74
N PRO A 130 -2.70 -20.06 -1.80
CA PRO A 130 -2.69 -19.88 -0.34
C PRO A 130 -1.45 -19.14 0.17
N PRO A 131 -1.49 -18.54 1.37
CA PRO A 131 -0.31 -17.93 1.98
C PRO A 131 0.84 -18.92 2.12
N ALA A 132 2.07 -18.46 1.84
CA ALA A 132 3.27 -19.30 1.79
C ALA A 132 4.30 -18.95 2.88
N VAL A 133 3.84 -18.40 3.99
CA VAL A 133 4.69 -18.11 5.16
C VAL A 133 5.15 -19.43 5.79
N THR A 134 6.45 -19.56 6.03
CA THR A 134 7.02 -20.74 6.70
C THR A 134 7.27 -20.48 8.18
N ASP A 135 7.39 -21.58 8.94
CA ASP A 135 7.73 -21.50 10.38
C ASP A 135 9.11 -20.87 10.58
N GLU A 136 10.07 -21.13 9.68
CA GLU A 136 11.42 -20.58 9.72
C GLU A 136 11.40 -19.05 9.51
N GLN A 137 10.61 -18.56 8.54
CA GLN A 137 10.45 -17.12 8.33
C GLN A 137 9.86 -16.44 9.56
N SER A 138 8.81 -17.04 10.14
CA SER A 138 8.17 -16.51 11.33
C SER A 138 9.11 -16.51 12.54
N ALA A 139 9.88 -17.57 12.75
CA ALA A 139 10.83 -17.69 13.85
C ALA A 139 11.98 -16.66 13.71
N ALA A 140 12.54 -16.49 12.52
CA ALA A 140 13.61 -15.54 12.27
C ALA A 140 13.16 -14.08 12.51
N LEU A 141 11.95 -13.73 12.07
CA LEU A 141 11.39 -12.39 12.32
C LEU A 141 10.99 -12.20 13.79
N LEU A 142 10.48 -13.24 14.45
CA LEU A 142 10.18 -13.19 15.88
C LEU A 142 11.44 -12.91 16.72
N GLU A 143 12.55 -13.53 16.38
CA GLU A 143 13.85 -13.32 17.06
C GLU A 143 14.34 -11.87 16.87
N GLN A 144 14.23 -11.32 15.66
CA GLN A 144 14.76 -10.00 15.31
C GLN A 144 13.85 -8.85 15.77
N LEU A 145 12.53 -9.01 15.65
CA LEU A 145 11.56 -7.93 15.88
C LEU A 145 10.89 -8.02 17.27
N GLY A 146 10.81 -9.21 17.82
CA GLY A 146 9.97 -9.51 18.97
C GLY A 146 8.47 -9.64 18.61
N PRO A 147 7.66 -10.14 19.57
CA PRO A 147 6.28 -10.55 19.27
C PRO A 147 5.36 -9.37 18.90
N ALA A 148 5.53 -8.21 19.51
CA ALA A 148 4.67 -7.06 19.25
C ALA A 148 4.85 -6.53 17.84
N ALA A 149 6.09 -6.34 17.40
CA ALA A 149 6.40 -5.84 16.07
C ALA A 149 6.05 -6.85 14.96
N LEU A 150 6.23 -8.15 15.21
CA LEU A 150 5.81 -9.20 14.25
C LEU A 150 4.28 -9.24 14.09
N ILE A 151 3.51 -9.10 15.17
CA ILE A 151 2.04 -9.02 15.11
C ILE A 151 1.62 -7.76 14.36
N GLU A 152 2.28 -6.63 14.59
CA GLU A 152 2.01 -5.38 13.88
C GLU A 152 2.33 -5.49 12.39
N LEU A 153 3.49 -6.06 12.02
CA LEU A 153 3.86 -6.35 10.63
C LEU A 153 2.78 -7.18 9.95
N THR A 154 2.35 -8.26 10.59
CA THR A 154 1.32 -9.15 10.07
C THR A 154 -0.01 -8.41 9.85
N ALA A 155 -0.42 -7.56 10.78
CA ALA A 155 -1.64 -6.77 10.67
C ALA A 155 -1.57 -5.74 9.53
N LYS A 156 -0.45 -5.04 9.39
CA LYS A 156 -0.22 -4.07 8.30
C LYS A 156 -0.22 -4.75 6.93
N VAL A 157 0.44 -5.89 6.80
CA VAL A 157 0.46 -6.71 5.58
C VAL A 157 -0.95 -7.21 5.23
N ALA A 158 -1.70 -7.73 6.21
CA ALA A 158 -3.08 -8.21 5.99
C ALA A 158 -4.01 -7.08 5.55
N PHE A 159 -3.91 -5.91 6.16
CA PHE A 159 -4.69 -4.74 5.76
C PHE A 159 -4.35 -4.26 4.34
N MET A 160 -3.06 -4.25 3.98
CA MET A 160 -2.63 -3.89 2.63
C MET A 160 -3.10 -4.93 1.60
N ASN A 161 -3.10 -6.22 1.92
CA ASN A 161 -3.69 -7.28 1.08
C ASN A 161 -5.18 -7.02 0.80
N MET A 162 -5.95 -6.71 1.85
CA MET A 162 -7.37 -6.37 1.71
C MET A 162 -7.54 -5.16 0.79
N SER A 163 -6.81 -4.08 1.04
CA SER A 163 -6.92 -2.83 0.29
C SER A 163 -6.52 -3.00 -1.17
N SER A 164 -5.40 -3.69 -1.44
CA SER A 164 -4.89 -3.92 -2.79
C SER A 164 -5.87 -4.75 -3.62
N ARG A 165 -6.39 -5.84 -3.06
CA ARG A 165 -7.36 -6.71 -3.76
C ARG A 165 -8.68 -5.99 -4.02
N MET A 166 -9.15 -5.16 -3.08
CA MET A 166 -10.34 -4.32 -3.30
C MET A 166 -10.12 -3.32 -4.42
N ASN A 167 -9.00 -2.60 -4.44
CA ASN A 167 -8.70 -1.61 -5.46
C ASN A 167 -8.62 -2.25 -6.85
N ILE A 168 -7.90 -3.36 -6.99
CA ILE A 168 -7.82 -4.10 -8.26
C ILE A 168 -9.22 -4.56 -8.73
N ALA A 169 -10.02 -5.14 -7.80
CA ALA A 169 -11.36 -5.61 -8.13
C ALA A 169 -12.31 -4.48 -8.57
N LEU A 170 -12.09 -3.27 -8.09
CA LEU A 170 -12.88 -2.08 -8.44
C LEU A 170 -12.30 -1.29 -9.64
N GLY A 171 -11.15 -1.72 -10.18
CA GLY A 171 -10.48 -1.01 -11.27
C GLY A 171 -9.94 0.35 -10.83
N ILE A 172 -9.45 0.45 -9.61
CA ILE A 172 -8.81 1.66 -9.08
C ILE A 172 -7.31 1.58 -9.40
N TYR A 173 -6.83 2.50 -10.22
CA TYR A 173 -5.44 2.57 -10.70
C TYR A 173 -4.70 3.78 -10.12
N SER A 174 -3.38 3.81 -10.32
CA SER A 174 -2.53 4.93 -9.90
C SER A 174 -3.09 6.26 -10.39
N GLU A 175 -3.02 7.24 -9.53
CA GLU A 175 -3.43 8.62 -9.79
C GLU A 175 -2.21 9.57 -9.89
N GLY A 176 -0.97 9.04 -9.90
CA GLY A 176 0.26 9.82 -10.05
C GLY A 176 0.58 10.69 -8.84
N TYR A 177 0.49 10.12 -7.63
CA TYR A 177 0.89 10.83 -6.40
C TYR A 177 2.39 11.06 -6.35
N ALA A 178 3.17 10.04 -6.68
CA ALA A 178 4.63 10.12 -6.74
C ALA A 178 5.09 11.12 -7.80
N ASP A 179 4.47 11.12 -8.98
CA ASP A 179 4.78 12.06 -10.07
C ASP A 179 4.50 13.51 -9.66
N SER A 180 3.48 13.76 -8.84
CA SER A 180 3.14 15.11 -8.36
C SER A 180 4.18 15.71 -7.41
N CYS A 181 5.09 14.89 -6.90
CA CYS A 181 6.20 15.28 -6.03
C CYS A 181 7.57 15.18 -6.73
N ASP A 182 7.60 15.03 -8.05
CA ASP A 182 8.82 14.83 -8.85
C ASP A 182 9.68 13.64 -8.36
N LEU A 183 9.03 12.63 -7.77
CA LEU A 183 9.74 11.44 -7.31
C LEU A 183 10.26 10.63 -8.50
N PRO A 184 11.48 10.06 -8.40
CA PRO A 184 12.00 9.18 -9.43
C PRO A 184 11.07 7.99 -9.69
N ALA A 185 10.99 7.55 -10.94
CA ALA A 185 10.19 6.39 -11.29
C ALA A 185 10.60 5.16 -10.48
N LEU A 186 9.62 4.39 -10.04
CA LEU A 186 9.85 3.11 -9.39
C LEU A 186 10.60 2.15 -10.32
N ALA A 187 11.43 1.27 -9.76
CA ALA A 187 12.11 0.23 -10.51
C ALA A 187 11.07 -0.65 -11.22
N SER A 188 11.38 -1.02 -12.45
CA SER A 188 10.51 -1.93 -13.21
C SER A 188 10.44 -3.27 -12.49
N THR A 189 9.23 -3.69 -12.14
CA THR A 189 9.01 -5.10 -11.83
C THR A 189 9.30 -5.90 -13.09
N GLY A 190 9.97 -7.05 -12.96
CA GLY A 190 9.89 -8.07 -14.03
C GLY A 190 8.40 -8.31 -14.37
N PRO A 191 8.06 -8.95 -15.49
CA PRO A 191 6.72 -8.94 -16.04
C PRO A 191 5.69 -9.33 -14.97
N ILE A 192 5.02 -8.31 -14.42
CA ILE A 192 3.84 -8.51 -13.58
C ILE A 192 2.72 -8.93 -14.53
N ALA A 193 2.16 -10.10 -14.30
CA ALA A 193 1.12 -10.70 -15.12
C ALA A 193 -0.24 -9.97 -15.11
N ASN A 194 -0.27 -8.67 -14.84
CA ASN A 194 -1.47 -7.84 -14.83
C ASN A 194 -1.21 -6.46 -15.44
N ALA A 195 -0.67 -6.40 -16.65
CA ALA A 195 -0.90 -5.24 -17.51
C ALA A 195 -2.42 -5.14 -17.74
N ALA A 196 -3.00 -3.95 -17.62
CA ALA A 196 -4.38 -3.73 -18.00
C ALA A 196 -4.60 -4.31 -19.42
N PRO A 197 -5.70 -5.00 -19.71
CA PRO A 197 -5.99 -5.40 -21.06
C PRO A 197 -6.06 -4.12 -21.91
N ASP A 198 -5.26 -4.11 -22.97
CA ASP A 198 -5.31 -3.05 -23.97
C ASP A 198 -6.77 -2.88 -24.44
N ALA A 199 -7.29 -1.66 -24.33
CA ALA A 199 -8.63 -1.28 -24.75
C ALA A 199 -8.68 -1.07 -26.28
#